data_4dd65887e91933f44db50777a3a0cdfb
#
_entry.id   4dd65887e91933f44db50777a3a0cdfb
#
_cell.length_a   1.000
_cell.length_b   1.000
_cell.length_c   1.000
_cell.angle_alpha   90.00
_cell.angle_beta   90.00
_cell.angle_gamma   90.00
#
_symmetry.space_group_name_H-M   'P 1'
#
loop_
_entity.id
_entity.type
_entity.pdbx_description
1 polymer ?
#
loop_
_entity_poly.entity_id
_entity_poly.type
_entity_poly.pdbx_seq_one_letter_code
_entity_poly.pdbx_strand_id
1 'polypeptide(L)'
;MKRFAAVLALLVAAPTTVGAWEPSSTHAGLTEQAALASRLHKRLVSLGFGGGLFEPMTIPPADAPKLIEALKLLSPTHGAVPDARGRQVALGWLAAGAALADVPSSHGANHFFDPSTKRGWTDPDRGVIAALGDKVREAIGRASLPSKGIPAPEWVTHKDNPFNVENFHAQYVKAVSAATPGERSRHMAAALVAAGAILHTLGDLGAPSRVRGDSAAHLEPLGAGPDDLGSRFERIAALAYGRLGVPAPSRIVTRTRLRDFFSTADGQGLADLVARTYFSPNTLPANTRIGGKTFQPKLARPQPTVPERLNLMAASRDEGTMLRDKAGTCLARYRVERGVVEFWLDDECILEQVTAVLPEVSAFETGLLEFLLRGELQLHLTDSVVVSGAGLGPGTVEVLVEDGRGVRTKLASVDTKPGQTELARVAAPASGARVVAVYRGTDAQGEPIVAVGAMPLGR
;
A
#
# COMPACT_ATOMS: atom_id res chain seq x y z
N MET A 1 30.65 -48.62 -19.82
CA MET A 1 30.00 -47.99 -18.68
C MET A 1 29.99 -46.49 -18.91
N LYS A 2 28.92 -45.97 -19.50
CA LYS A 2 28.74 -44.54 -19.80
C LYS A 2 27.89 -43.94 -18.69
N ARG A 3 28.47 -43.01 -17.92
CA ARG A 3 27.76 -42.25 -16.90
C ARG A 3 26.94 -41.15 -17.61
N PHE A 4 25.64 -41.31 -17.62
CA PHE A 4 24.70 -40.21 -17.95
C PHE A 4 24.66 -39.30 -16.75
N ALA A 5 25.25 -38.11 -16.89
CA ALA A 5 24.99 -36.99 -16.00
C ALA A 5 23.65 -36.36 -16.41
N ALA A 6 22.62 -36.65 -15.65
CA ALA A 6 21.36 -35.92 -15.75
C ALA A 6 21.59 -34.52 -15.15
N VAL A 7 21.75 -33.54 -16.01
CA VAL A 7 21.66 -32.15 -15.63
C VAL A 7 20.18 -31.86 -15.39
N LEU A 8 19.77 -31.90 -14.13
CA LEU A 8 18.49 -31.42 -13.66
C LEU A 8 18.57 -29.90 -13.71
N ALA A 9 18.17 -29.30 -14.83
CA ALA A 9 17.93 -27.89 -14.92
C ALA A 9 16.74 -27.56 -13.99
N LEU A 10 17.05 -27.13 -12.78
CA LEU A 10 16.07 -26.44 -11.94
C LEU A 10 15.71 -25.15 -12.66
N LEU A 11 14.69 -25.20 -13.49
CA LEU A 11 13.92 -24.03 -13.86
C LEU A 11 13.28 -23.53 -12.56
N VAL A 12 13.97 -22.62 -11.89
CA VAL A 12 13.37 -21.76 -10.88
C VAL A 12 12.38 -20.87 -11.65
N ALA A 13 11.16 -21.38 -11.85
CA ALA A 13 10.07 -20.57 -12.29
C ALA A 13 9.90 -19.48 -11.22
N ALA A 14 10.18 -18.25 -11.58
CA ALA A 14 9.82 -17.11 -10.75
C ALA A 14 8.37 -17.31 -10.31
N PRO A 15 8.03 -17.15 -9.01
CA PRO A 15 6.66 -17.27 -8.58
C PRO A 15 5.85 -16.25 -9.38
N THR A 16 4.88 -16.71 -10.17
CA THR A 16 3.88 -15.84 -10.74
C THR A 16 3.06 -15.37 -9.54
N THR A 17 3.42 -14.20 -9.03
CA THR A 17 2.67 -13.55 -7.98
C THR A 17 1.34 -13.14 -8.58
N VAL A 18 0.24 -13.64 -8.04
CA VAL A 18 -1.09 -13.07 -8.24
C VAL A 18 -1.09 -11.76 -7.44
N GLY A 19 -0.28 -10.81 -7.87
CA GLY A 19 -0.15 -9.50 -7.26
C GLY A 19 -1.07 -8.53 -7.99
N ALA A 20 -1.63 -7.61 -7.26
CA ALA A 20 -2.10 -6.33 -7.75
C ALA A 20 -0.94 -5.64 -8.43
N TRP A 21 -1.09 -4.51 -9.00
CA TRP A 21 0.02 -3.79 -9.64
C TRP A 21 1.36 -4.53 -9.45
N GLU A 22 2.13 -4.78 -10.44
CA GLU A 22 3.35 -5.58 -10.30
C GLU A 22 4.20 -5.07 -9.10
N PRO A 23 4.45 -5.89 -8.06
CA PRO A 23 4.98 -5.44 -6.77
C PRO A 23 6.34 -4.77 -6.86
N SER A 24 7.17 -5.21 -7.79
CA SER A 24 8.53 -4.70 -7.97
C SER A 24 8.60 -3.48 -8.88
N SER A 25 7.55 -3.14 -9.62
CA SER A 25 7.51 -1.98 -10.52
C SER A 25 6.47 -0.94 -10.10
N THR A 26 5.20 -1.17 -10.36
CA THR A 26 4.17 -0.14 -10.17
C THR A 26 3.96 0.19 -8.69
N HIS A 27 3.88 -0.81 -7.79
CA HIS A 27 3.77 -0.54 -6.35
C HIS A 27 5.01 0.14 -5.78
N ALA A 28 6.21 -0.30 -6.17
CA ALA A 28 7.43 0.37 -5.76
C ALA A 28 7.44 1.82 -6.23
N GLY A 29 7.02 2.08 -7.47
CA GLY A 29 6.91 3.42 -8.04
C GLY A 29 5.87 4.30 -7.33
N LEU A 30 4.67 3.79 -7.04
CA LEU A 30 3.63 4.49 -6.28
C LEU A 30 4.15 4.90 -4.90
N THR A 31 4.75 3.96 -4.18
CA THR A 31 5.31 4.17 -2.86
C THR A 31 6.45 5.19 -2.87
N GLU A 32 7.32 5.17 -3.89
CA GLU A 32 8.37 6.16 -4.07
C GLU A 32 7.80 7.55 -4.37
N GLN A 33 6.81 7.66 -5.24
CA GLN A 33 6.13 8.93 -5.50
C GLN A 33 5.43 9.48 -4.27
N ALA A 34 4.78 8.62 -3.49
CA ALA A 34 4.17 8.99 -2.23
C ALA A 34 5.22 9.55 -1.24
N ALA A 35 6.37 8.90 -1.12
CA ALA A 35 7.46 9.36 -0.25
C ALA A 35 8.05 10.71 -0.70
N LEU A 36 8.27 10.87 -2.01
CA LEU A 36 8.83 12.09 -2.59
C LEU A 36 7.87 13.29 -2.48
N ALA A 37 6.56 13.04 -2.60
CA ALA A 37 5.53 14.07 -2.48
C ALA A 37 5.21 14.43 -1.02
N SER A 38 5.53 13.55 -0.07
CA SER A 38 5.25 13.72 1.37
C SER A 38 6.30 14.55 2.09
N ARG A 39 6.02 14.85 3.36
CA ARG A 39 7.00 15.47 4.28
C ARG A 39 8.01 14.47 4.87
N LEU A 40 8.03 13.19 4.41
CA LEU A 40 8.87 12.14 4.99
C LEU A 40 10.35 12.51 5.02
N HIS A 41 10.88 13.11 3.95
CA HIS A 41 12.29 13.55 3.91
C HIS A 41 12.61 14.48 5.08
N LYS A 42 11.84 15.54 5.24
CA LYS A 42 12.02 16.52 6.33
C LYS A 42 11.81 15.87 7.71
N ARG A 43 10.83 14.97 7.79
CA ARG A 43 10.54 14.24 9.04
C ARG A 43 11.73 13.37 9.47
N LEU A 44 12.32 12.59 8.57
CA LEU A 44 13.48 11.77 8.86
C LEU A 44 14.67 12.63 9.33
N VAL A 45 14.93 13.76 8.65
CA VAL A 45 15.98 14.70 9.06
C VAL A 45 15.73 15.21 10.49
N SER A 46 14.51 15.63 10.82
CA SER A 46 14.16 16.12 12.17
C SER A 46 14.32 15.04 13.25
N LEU A 47 14.14 13.77 12.88
CA LEU A 47 14.34 12.63 13.78
C LEU A 47 15.81 12.25 13.97
N GLY A 48 16.73 12.87 13.22
CA GLY A 48 18.16 12.64 13.31
C GLY A 48 18.73 11.70 12.25
N PHE A 49 17.96 11.41 11.20
CA PHE A 49 18.41 10.70 10.00
C PHE A 49 18.79 11.74 8.94
N GLY A 50 20.04 12.25 9.02
CA GLY A 50 20.49 13.45 8.31
C GLY A 50 20.35 13.41 6.79
N GLY A 51 20.44 12.22 6.16
CA GLY A 51 20.22 12.00 4.74
C GLY A 51 18.74 11.95 4.31
N GLY A 52 17.79 11.99 5.28
CA GLY A 52 16.36 11.92 4.99
C GLY A 52 15.99 10.65 4.22
N LEU A 53 15.31 10.79 3.06
CA LEU A 53 14.97 9.65 2.19
C LEU A 53 16.20 8.89 1.65
N PHE A 54 17.35 9.54 1.64
CA PHE A 54 18.61 8.97 1.15
C PHE A 54 19.54 8.53 2.28
N GLU A 55 19.07 8.54 3.53
CA GLU A 55 19.82 8.03 4.68
C GLU A 55 20.09 6.54 4.53
N PRO A 56 21.36 6.08 4.56
CA PRO A 56 21.67 4.66 4.54
C PRO A 56 21.24 3.99 5.85
N MET A 57 20.39 3.00 5.75
CA MET A 57 19.89 2.22 6.88
C MET A 57 20.19 0.74 6.68
N THR A 58 20.43 0.02 7.77
CA THR A 58 20.83 -1.37 7.72
C THR A 58 19.87 -2.22 8.53
N ILE A 59 19.31 -3.25 7.92
CA ILE A 59 18.71 -4.37 8.65
C ILE A 59 19.80 -5.43 8.86
N PRO A 60 20.06 -5.90 10.10
CA PRO A 60 21.08 -6.90 10.33
C PRO A 60 20.77 -8.18 9.53
N PRO A 61 21.77 -8.82 8.92
CA PRO A 61 21.59 -10.07 8.22
C PRO A 61 20.94 -11.16 9.07
N ALA A 62 21.17 -11.18 10.37
CA ALA A 62 20.55 -12.12 11.31
C ALA A 62 19.03 -11.94 11.42
N ASP A 63 18.54 -10.70 11.30
CA ASP A 63 17.11 -10.38 11.45
C ASP A 63 16.35 -10.46 10.11
N ALA A 64 17.07 -10.49 8.99
CA ALA A 64 16.48 -10.29 7.68
C ALA A 64 16.88 -11.28 6.56
N PRO A 65 17.47 -12.47 6.80
CA PRO A 65 17.90 -13.32 5.70
C PRO A 65 16.74 -13.70 4.78
N LYS A 66 15.57 -14.00 5.35
CA LYS A 66 14.35 -14.32 4.59
C LYS A 66 13.82 -13.11 3.82
N LEU A 67 13.89 -11.90 4.42
CA LEU A 67 13.51 -10.65 3.80
C LEU A 67 14.38 -10.33 2.58
N ILE A 68 15.70 -10.41 2.75
CA ILE A 68 16.67 -10.15 1.69
C ILE A 68 16.54 -11.19 0.58
N GLU A 69 16.31 -12.46 0.91
CA GLU A 69 16.11 -13.54 -0.04
C GLU A 69 14.81 -13.34 -0.84
N ALA A 70 13.71 -13.03 -0.16
CA ALA A 70 12.45 -12.73 -0.82
C ALA A 70 12.55 -11.51 -1.76
N LEU A 71 13.23 -10.44 -1.35
CA LEU A 71 13.48 -9.27 -2.20
C LEU A 71 14.30 -9.60 -3.44
N LYS A 72 15.31 -10.46 -3.31
CA LYS A 72 16.09 -10.93 -4.46
C LYS A 72 15.27 -11.74 -5.45
N LEU A 73 14.30 -12.52 -4.97
CA LEU A 73 13.40 -13.31 -5.81
C LEU A 73 12.39 -12.42 -6.54
N LEU A 74 11.87 -11.39 -5.86
CA LEU A 74 10.86 -10.50 -6.42
C LEU A 74 11.45 -9.51 -7.42
N SER A 75 12.67 -9.04 -7.19
CA SER A 75 13.22 -7.96 -8.01
C SER A 75 14.75 -7.86 -7.95
N PRO A 76 15.47 -8.77 -8.59
CA PRO A 76 16.94 -8.73 -8.59
C PRO A 76 17.52 -7.47 -9.29
N THR A 77 16.73 -6.77 -10.10
CA THR A 77 17.16 -5.63 -10.94
C THR A 77 16.75 -4.27 -10.38
N HIS A 78 15.95 -4.21 -9.31
CA HIS A 78 15.43 -2.96 -8.77
C HIS A 78 16.15 -2.50 -7.51
N GLY A 79 16.26 -1.19 -7.33
CA GLY A 79 16.92 -0.56 -6.18
C GLY A 79 16.27 -0.81 -4.80
N ALA A 80 15.21 -1.63 -4.72
CA ALA A 80 14.64 -2.09 -3.47
C ALA A 80 15.47 -3.18 -2.79
N VAL A 81 16.40 -3.81 -3.50
CA VAL A 81 17.28 -4.86 -2.96
C VAL A 81 18.44 -4.23 -2.19
N PRO A 82 18.66 -4.57 -0.91
CA PRO A 82 19.79 -4.07 -0.15
C PRO A 82 21.13 -4.61 -0.70
N ASP A 83 22.22 -3.90 -0.41
CA ASP A 83 23.57 -4.35 -0.76
C ASP A 83 23.97 -5.61 0.04
N ALA A 84 25.14 -6.18 -0.28
CA ALA A 84 25.67 -7.38 0.39
C ALA A 84 25.86 -7.21 1.92
N ARG A 85 25.85 -5.98 2.42
CA ARG A 85 25.94 -5.65 3.84
C ARG A 85 24.55 -5.40 4.47
N GLY A 86 23.48 -5.62 3.75
CA GLY A 86 22.11 -5.34 4.20
C GLY A 86 21.79 -3.84 4.31
N ARG A 87 22.50 -2.98 3.54
CA ARG A 87 22.25 -1.53 3.51
C ARG A 87 21.39 -1.15 2.33
N GLN A 88 20.45 -0.27 2.60
CA GLN A 88 19.62 0.40 1.60
C GLN A 88 19.28 1.79 2.12
N VAL A 89 19.00 2.72 1.24
CA VAL A 89 18.49 4.04 1.63
C VAL A 89 17.05 3.94 2.16
N ALA A 90 16.62 4.91 2.97
CA ALA A 90 15.27 4.93 3.55
C ALA A 90 14.16 4.75 2.50
N LEU A 91 14.27 5.43 1.35
CA LEU A 91 13.35 5.28 0.23
C LEU A 91 13.31 3.84 -0.31
N GLY A 92 14.46 3.20 -0.43
CA GLY A 92 14.55 1.80 -0.88
C GLY A 92 13.93 0.81 0.11
N TRP A 93 14.03 1.04 1.44
CA TRP A 93 13.35 0.22 2.43
C TRP A 93 11.83 0.34 2.34
N LEU A 94 11.32 1.54 2.07
CA LEU A 94 9.90 1.77 1.88
C LEU A 94 9.39 1.02 0.62
N ALA A 95 10.10 1.13 -0.51
CA ALA A 95 9.79 0.39 -1.74
C ALA A 95 9.91 -1.13 -1.55
N ALA A 96 10.87 -1.59 -0.75
CA ALA A 96 11.02 -3.00 -0.39
C ALA A 96 9.78 -3.53 0.36
N GLY A 97 9.21 -2.73 1.25
CA GLY A 97 7.97 -3.07 1.96
C GLY A 97 6.81 -3.28 1.00
N ALA A 98 6.66 -2.39 0.01
CA ALA A 98 5.65 -2.54 -1.02
C ALA A 98 5.83 -3.84 -1.82
N ALA A 99 7.07 -4.20 -2.18
CA ALA A 99 7.34 -5.46 -2.88
C ALA A 99 7.08 -6.72 -2.04
N LEU A 100 7.11 -6.61 -0.71
CA LEU A 100 6.96 -7.75 0.22
C LEU A 100 5.53 -7.98 0.71
N ALA A 101 4.61 -7.08 0.45
CA ALA A 101 3.24 -7.17 0.95
C ALA A 101 2.54 -8.47 0.54
N ASP A 102 2.83 -8.97 -0.68
CA ASP A 102 2.32 -10.22 -1.24
C ASP A 102 3.17 -11.46 -0.92
N VAL A 103 4.07 -11.40 0.06
CA VAL A 103 4.90 -12.55 0.42
C VAL A 103 4.49 -13.10 1.80
N PRO A 104 4.03 -14.35 1.85
CA PRO A 104 3.77 -15.29 0.75
C PRO A 104 2.62 -14.83 -0.15
N SER A 105 2.53 -15.35 -1.39
CA SER A 105 1.54 -14.93 -2.39
C SER A 105 0.06 -15.07 -1.93
N SER A 106 -0.19 -15.92 -0.94
CA SER A 106 -1.51 -16.03 -0.29
C SER A 106 -1.97 -14.74 0.41
N HIS A 107 -1.04 -13.83 0.75
CA HIS A 107 -1.38 -12.52 1.34
C HIS A 107 -2.14 -11.63 0.37
N GLY A 108 -1.90 -11.73 -0.96
CA GLY A 108 -2.61 -10.96 -1.97
C GLY A 108 -4.14 -11.13 -1.95
N ALA A 109 -4.64 -12.26 -1.43
CA ALA A 109 -6.08 -12.43 -1.21
C ALA A 109 -6.65 -11.49 -0.13
N ASN A 110 -5.82 -10.93 0.74
CA ASN A 110 -6.24 -10.00 1.78
C ASN A 110 -6.21 -8.53 1.33
N HIS A 111 -5.91 -8.28 0.07
CA HIS A 111 -5.83 -6.94 -0.51
C HIS A 111 -7.10 -6.53 -1.27
N PHE A 112 -8.19 -7.25 -1.07
CA PHE A 112 -9.50 -6.98 -1.68
C PHE A 112 -10.43 -6.32 -0.68
N PHE A 113 -11.27 -5.41 -1.16
CA PHE A 113 -12.31 -4.82 -0.34
C PHE A 113 -13.41 -4.21 -1.20
N ASP A 114 -14.56 -4.83 -1.28
CA ASP A 114 -15.77 -4.24 -1.89
C ASP A 114 -16.46 -3.34 -0.84
N PRO A 115 -16.46 -2.01 -1.04
CA PRO A 115 -17.06 -1.08 -0.08
C PRO A 115 -18.57 -1.21 0.03
N SER A 116 -19.25 -1.79 -0.97
CA SER A 116 -20.70 -1.97 -0.95
C SER A 116 -21.15 -3.15 -0.09
N THR A 117 -20.38 -4.23 -0.09
CA THR A 117 -20.65 -5.46 0.67
C THR A 117 -19.80 -5.61 1.92
N LYS A 118 -18.76 -4.78 2.07
CA LYS A 118 -17.72 -4.85 3.12
C LYS A 118 -16.98 -6.19 3.13
N ARG A 119 -16.87 -6.85 1.98
CA ARG A 119 -16.20 -8.14 1.82
C ARG A 119 -14.84 -8.00 1.16
N GLY A 120 -13.93 -8.87 1.54
CA GLY A 120 -12.65 -9.10 0.87
C GLY A 120 -12.77 -10.12 -0.26
N TRP A 121 -11.63 -10.72 -0.61
CA TRP A 121 -11.57 -11.82 -1.58
C TRP A 121 -12.56 -12.93 -1.23
N THR A 122 -13.28 -13.37 -2.23
CA THR A 122 -14.10 -14.58 -2.16
C THR A 122 -13.90 -15.30 -3.48
N ASP A 123 -13.45 -16.54 -3.45
CA ASP A 123 -13.37 -17.38 -4.63
C ASP A 123 -14.78 -17.91 -4.92
N PRO A 124 -15.44 -17.46 -5.99
CA PRO A 124 -16.87 -17.72 -6.17
C PRO A 124 -17.19 -19.15 -6.61
N ASP A 125 -16.28 -19.85 -7.31
CA ASP A 125 -16.64 -21.05 -8.05
C ASP A 125 -15.51 -22.10 -8.10
N ARG A 126 -14.89 -22.40 -6.98
CA ARG A 126 -13.99 -23.56 -6.94
C ARG A 126 -14.78 -24.85 -6.95
N GLY A 127 -15.21 -25.26 -8.14
CA GLY A 127 -15.66 -26.64 -8.35
C GLY A 127 -14.56 -27.65 -7.99
N VAL A 128 -14.94 -28.92 -7.82
CA VAL A 128 -14.03 -30.03 -7.45
C VAL A 128 -12.75 -30.07 -8.30
N ILE A 129 -12.81 -29.64 -9.56
CA ILE A 129 -11.66 -29.60 -10.49
C ILE A 129 -10.63 -28.54 -10.08
N ALA A 130 -11.06 -27.36 -9.61
CA ALA A 130 -10.15 -26.32 -9.16
C ALA A 130 -9.49 -26.71 -7.82
N ALA A 131 -10.23 -27.33 -6.90
CA ALA A 131 -9.69 -27.86 -5.66
C ALA A 131 -8.66 -28.99 -5.90
N LEU A 132 -8.78 -29.76 -6.98
CA LEU A 132 -7.80 -30.76 -7.41
C LEU A 132 -6.57 -30.06 -7.99
N GLY A 133 -6.74 -29.00 -8.77
CA GLY A 133 -5.66 -28.17 -9.30
C GLY A 133 -4.84 -27.51 -8.20
N ASP A 134 -5.48 -27.07 -7.11
CA ASP A 134 -4.78 -26.49 -5.95
C ASP A 134 -3.92 -27.52 -5.21
N LYS A 135 -4.42 -28.75 -5.01
CA LYS A 135 -3.61 -29.83 -4.43
C LYS A 135 -2.40 -30.16 -5.29
N VAL A 136 -2.53 -30.07 -6.62
CA VAL A 136 -1.40 -30.25 -7.53
C VAL A 136 -0.44 -29.07 -7.44
N ARG A 137 -0.93 -27.83 -7.37
CA ARG A 137 -0.10 -26.64 -7.17
C ARG A 137 0.65 -26.67 -5.84
N GLU A 138 -0.03 -27.03 -4.76
CA GLU A 138 0.57 -27.22 -3.44
C GLU A 138 1.63 -28.31 -3.44
N ALA A 139 1.37 -29.43 -4.11
CA ALA A 139 2.32 -30.54 -4.26
C ALA A 139 3.59 -30.15 -5.04
N ILE A 140 3.52 -29.18 -5.95
CA ILE A 140 4.66 -28.64 -6.70
C ILE A 140 5.25 -27.37 -6.08
N GLY A 141 4.87 -27.03 -4.82
CA GLY A 141 5.39 -25.90 -4.09
C GLY A 141 4.85 -24.53 -4.53
N ARG A 142 3.75 -24.49 -5.30
CA ARG A 142 3.07 -23.25 -5.68
C ARG A 142 1.98 -22.91 -4.65
N ALA A 143 2.01 -21.68 -4.13
CA ALA A 143 0.99 -21.23 -3.21
C ALA A 143 -0.37 -21.12 -3.92
N SER A 144 -1.41 -21.71 -3.34
CA SER A 144 -2.79 -21.48 -3.74
C SER A 144 -3.35 -20.28 -2.99
N LEU A 145 -4.16 -19.47 -3.67
CA LEU A 145 -4.92 -18.42 -2.98
C LEU A 145 -5.95 -19.08 -2.05
N PRO A 146 -6.17 -18.55 -0.85
CA PRO A 146 -7.21 -19.05 0.04
C PRO A 146 -8.58 -18.83 -0.58
N SER A 147 -9.55 -19.67 -0.21
CA SER A 147 -10.94 -19.53 -0.66
C SER A 147 -11.61 -18.23 -0.19
N LYS A 148 -11.06 -17.60 0.86
CA LYS A 148 -11.55 -16.34 1.43
C LYS A 148 -10.38 -15.53 1.99
N GLY A 149 -10.35 -14.24 1.66
CA GLY A 149 -9.39 -13.27 2.22
C GLY A 149 -10.01 -12.40 3.31
N ILE A 150 -9.14 -11.83 4.15
CA ILE A 150 -9.51 -10.78 5.11
C ILE A 150 -9.63 -9.47 4.32
N PRO A 151 -10.69 -8.65 4.52
CA PRO A 151 -10.80 -7.37 3.84
C PRO A 151 -9.59 -6.45 4.08
N ALA A 152 -9.12 -5.76 3.05
CA ALA A 152 -7.91 -4.93 3.12
C ALA A 152 -7.86 -3.95 4.31
N PRO A 153 -8.94 -3.22 4.68
CA PRO A 153 -8.92 -2.34 5.85
C PRO A 153 -8.73 -3.07 7.18
N GLU A 154 -9.11 -4.34 7.24
CA GLU A 154 -8.95 -5.20 8.41
C GLU A 154 -7.58 -5.88 8.41
N TRP A 155 -7.08 -6.24 7.21
CA TRP A 155 -5.78 -6.87 7.04
C TRP A 155 -4.62 -5.98 7.52
N VAL A 156 -4.65 -4.69 7.25
CA VAL A 156 -3.59 -3.77 7.69
C VAL A 156 -3.47 -3.64 9.21
N THR A 157 -4.48 -4.09 9.95
CA THR A 157 -4.47 -4.13 11.43
C THR A 157 -4.45 -5.56 11.98
N HIS A 158 -4.53 -6.58 11.11
CA HIS A 158 -4.67 -7.97 11.53
C HIS A 158 -3.37 -8.52 12.11
N LYS A 159 -3.47 -9.29 13.20
CA LYS A 159 -2.31 -9.87 13.91
C LYS A 159 -1.44 -10.81 13.04
N ASP A 160 -2.05 -11.48 12.07
CA ASP A 160 -1.35 -12.42 11.18
C ASP A 160 -0.65 -11.71 10.02
N ASN A 161 -0.85 -10.40 9.87
CA ASN A 161 -0.10 -9.58 8.94
C ASN A 161 1.23 -9.16 9.58
N PRO A 162 2.39 -9.63 9.09
CA PRO A 162 3.68 -9.28 9.68
C PRO A 162 4.04 -7.79 9.53
N PHE A 163 3.36 -7.09 8.62
CA PHE A 163 3.56 -5.66 8.33
C PHE A 163 2.38 -4.79 8.77
N ASN A 164 1.63 -5.21 9.78
CA ASN A 164 0.48 -4.47 10.25
C ASN A 164 0.87 -3.14 10.95
N VAL A 165 -0.12 -2.29 11.18
CA VAL A 165 0.06 -0.95 11.79
C VAL A 165 0.63 -1.04 13.21
N GLU A 166 0.31 -2.07 13.97
CA GLU A 166 0.87 -2.28 15.31
C GLU A 166 2.38 -2.53 15.24
N ASN A 167 2.83 -3.39 14.31
CA ASN A 167 4.25 -3.64 14.07
C ASN A 167 4.95 -2.36 13.57
N PHE A 168 4.35 -1.61 12.64
CA PHE A 168 4.86 -0.31 12.23
C PHE A 168 5.12 0.60 13.43
N HIS A 169 4.13 0.81 14.30
CA HIS A 169 4.27 1.66 15.48
C HIS A 169 5.32 1.13 16.46
N ALA A 170 5.36 -0.18 16.69
CA ALA A 170 6.36 -0.80 17.56
C ALA A 170 7.79 -0.56 17.08
N GLN A 171 8.02 -0.68 15.77
CA GLN A 171 9.33 -0.39 15.16
C GLN A 171 9.62 1.11 15.18
N TYR A 172 8.63 1.95 14.87
CA TYR A 172 8.81 3.40 14.84
C TYR A 172 9.15 3.97 16.23
N VAL A 173 8.49 3.52 17.31
CA VAL A 173 8.86 3.89 18.67
C VAL A 173 10.33 3.56 18.95
N LYS A 174 10.78 2.35 18.64
CA LYS A 174 12.19 1.95 18.82
C LYS A 174 13.14 2.76 17.96
N ALA A 175 12.73 3.09 16.72
CA ALA A 175 13.50 3.92 15.81
C ALA A 175 13.76 5.32 16.36
N VAL A 176 12.86 5.85 17.19
CA VAL A 176 12.99 7.21 17.75
C VAL A 176 13.40 7.24 19.21
N SER A 177 13.47 6.10 19.92
CA SER A 177 13.82 6.05 21.34
C SER A 177 15.03 5.18 21.69
N ALA A 178 15.45 4.25 20.81
CA ALA A 178 16.57 3.34 21.08
C ALA A 178 17.87 4.08 21.39
N ALA A 179 18.70 3.49 22.25
CA ALA A 179 19.86 4.12 22.79
C ALA A 179 20.92 4.48 21.74
N THR A 180 21.23 3.57 20.81
CA THR A 180 22.30 3.79 19.85
C THR A 180 21.79 4.20 18.46
N PRO A 181 22.55 5.00 17.68
CA PRO A 181 22.19 5.34 16.31
C PRO A 181 21.96 4.11 15.41
N GLY A 182 22.77 3.05 15.58
CA GLY A 182 22.65 1.82 14.82
C GLY A 182 21.33 1.09 15.08
N GLU A 183 20.89 1.01 16.34
CA GLU A 183 19.58 0.44 16.68
C GLU A 183 18.44 1.26 16.11
N ARG A 184 18.50 2.59 16.20
CA ARG A 184 17.50 3.49 15.62
C ARG A 184 17.39 3.31 14.11
N SER A 185 18.53 3.24 13.42
CA SER A 185 18.59 3.00 11.97
C SER A 185 17.92 1.68 11.58
N ARG A 186 18.22 0.59 12.29
CA ARG A 186 17.61 -0.73 12.06
C ARG A 186 16.10 -0.71 12.24
N HIS A 187 15.64 -0.12 13.34
CA HIS A 187 14.21 -0.03 13.62
C HIS A 187 13.47 0.89 12.65
N MET A 188 14.11 1.97 12.18
CA MET A 188 13.53 2.83 11.16
C MET A 188 13.39 2.09 9.82
N ALA A 189 14.41 1.34 9.40
CA ALA A 189 14.31 0.50 8.20
C ALA A 189 13.12 -0.48 8.30
N ALA A 190 12.97 -1.17 9.46
CA ALA A 190 11.85 -2.08 9.67
C ALA A 190 10.49 -1.36 9.69
N ALA A 191 10.40 -0.16 10.26
CA ALA A 191 9.18 0.65 10.23
C ALA A 191 8.83 1.08 8.79
N LEU A 192 9.82 1.47 7.99
CA LEU A 192 9.60 1.85 6.58
C LEU A 192 9.15 0.65 5.74
N VAL A 193 9.69 -0.55 5.98
CA VAL A 193 9.19 -1.78 5.34
C VAL A 193 7.72 -2.02 5.68
N ALA A 194 7.34 -1.91 6.96
CA ALA A 194 5.95 -2.08 7.34
C ALA A 194 5.05 -0.99 6.72
N ALA A 195 5.51 0.27 6.69
CA ALA A 195 4.78 1.36 6.05
C ALA A 195 4.57 1.09 4.55
N GLY A 196 5.61 0.66 3.82
CA GLY A 196 5.51 0.33 2.39
C GLY A 196 4.50 -0.78 2.11
N ALA A 197 4.44 -1.82 2.95
CA ALA A 197 3.46 -2.89 2.81
C ALA A 197 2.02 -2.42 3.09
N ILE A 198 1.83 -1.48 4.03
CA ILE A 198 0.52 -0.86 4.29
C ILE A 198 0.09 0.00 3.11
N LEU A 199 1.02 0.78 2.50
CA LEU A 199 0.75 1.56 1.30
C LEU A 199 0.36 0.67 0.13
N HIS A 200 1.08 -0.43 -0.11
CA HIS A 200 0.74 -1.43 -1.14
C HIS A 200 -0.71 -1.93 -0.96
N THR A 201 -1.08 -2.37 0.26
CA THR A 201 -2.44 -2.86 0.53
C THR A 201 -3.51 -1.80 0.23
N LEU A 202 -3.24 -0.52 0.47
CA LEU A 202 -4.12 0.57 0.06
C LEU A 202 -4.11 0.75 -1.46
N GLY A 203 -2.92 0.79 -2.08
CA GLY A 203 -2.72 1.01 -3.51
C GLY A 203 -3.45 -0.02 -4.37
N ASP A 204 -3.51 -1.26 -3.91
CA ASP A 204 -4.26 -2.36 -4.51
C ASP A 204 -5.73 -2.03 -4.77
N LEU A 205 -6.33 -1.22 -3.92
CA LEU A 205 -7.72 -0.77 -4.10
C LEU A 205 -7.87 0.26 -5.23
N GLY A 206 -6.80 0.64 -5.90
CA GLY A 206 -6.82 1.34 -7.17
C GLY A 206 -7.26 0.46 -8.34
N ALA A 207 -7.20 -0.87 -8.22
CA ALA A 207 -7.66 -1.79 -9.26
C ALA A 207 -9.18 -2.06 -9.13
N PRO A 208 -9.98 -1.80 -10.19
CA PRO A 208 -11.44 -1.94 -10.12
C PRO A 208 -11.92 -3.32 -9.71
N SER A 209 -11.23 -4.38 -10.12
CA SER A 209 -11.57 -5.77 -9.77
C SER A 209 -11.47 -6.05 -8.26
N ARG A 210 -10.53 -5.42 -7.57
CA ARG A 210 -10.33 -5.61 -6.13
C ARG A 210 -11.40 -4.95 -5.27
N VAL A 211 -12.05 -3.91 -5.79
CA VAL A 211 -13.07 -3.13 -5.06
C VAL A 211 -14.50 -3.41 -5.53
N ARG A 212 -14.67 -4.31 -6.50
CA ARG A 212 -15.98 -4.69 -7.03
C ARG A 212 -16.32 -6.17 -6.80
N GLY A 213 -15.54 -6.88 -5.99
CA GLY A 213 -15.73 -8.30 -5.74
C GLY A 213 -15.50 -9.19 -6.97
N ASP A 214 -14.72 -8.71 -7.94
CA ASP A 214 -14.43 -9.39 -9.19
C ASP A 214 -13.13 -10.19 -9.09
N SER A 215 -13.15 -11.24 -8.28
CA SER A 215 -12.01 -12.11 -8.09
C SER A 215 -11.62 -12.90 -9.34
N ALA A 216 -12.57 -13.18 -10.23
CA ALA A 216 -12.30 -13.89 -11.48
C ALA A 216 -11.35 -13.09 -12.39
N ALA A 217 -11.42 -11.76 -12.40
CA ALA A 217 -10.52 -10.91 -13.17
C ALA A 217 -9.05 -10.97 -12.73
N HIS A 218 -8.74 -11.58 -11.58
CA HIS A 218 -7.37 -11.84 -11.13
C HIS A 218 -6.86 -13.23 -11.51
N LEU A 219 -7.71 -14.03 -12.12
CA LEU A 219 -7.39 -15.39 -12.56
C LEU A 219 -7.51 -15.50 -14.09
N GLU A 220 -7.45 -14.38 -14.79
CA GLU A 220 -7.47 -14.35 -16.25
C GLU A 220 -6.16 -14.89 -16.83
N PRO A 221 -6.23 -15.73 -17.88
CA PRO A 221 -5.04 -16.13 -18.63
C PRO A 221 -4.42 -14.91 -19.32
N LEU A 222 -3.15 -14.60 -19.02
CA LEU A 222 -2.42 -13.46 -19.60
C LEU A 222 -1.59 -13.82 -20.84
N GLY A 223 -1.63 -15.08 -21.27
CA GLY A 223 -1.16 -15.52 -22.58
C GLY A 223 0.23 -16.13 -22.66
N ALA A 224 1.05 -16.09 -21.60
CA ALA A 224 2.41 -16.66 -21.60
C ALA A 224 2.45 -18.16 -21.27
N GLY A 225 1.35 -18.74 -20.79
CA GLY A 225 1.22 -20.16 -20.46
C GLY A 225 0.01 -20.44 -19.57
N PRO A 226 -0.30 -21.71 -19.31
CA PRO A 226 -1.48 -22.10 -18.51
C PRO A 226 -1.42 -21.63 -17.05
N ASP A 227 -0.25 -21.22 -16.60
CA ASP A 227 0.01 -20.74 -15.24
C ASP A 227 0.20 -19.22 -15.16
N ASP A 228 0.16 -18.50 -16.30
CA ASP A 228 0.25 -17.05 -16.37
C ASP A 228 -1.15 -16.45 -16.13
N LEU A 229 -1.59 -16.53 -14.88
CA LEU A 229 -2.88 -15.98 -14.44
C LEU A 229 -2.62 -14.67 -13.70
N GLY A 230 -3.49 -13.68 -13.92
CA GLY A 230 -3.39 -12.39 -13.23
C GLY A 230 -4.46 -11.42 -13.65
N SER A 231 -4.30 -10.18 -13.24
CA SER A 231 -5.17 -9.09 -13.62
C SER A 231 -4.63 -8.38 -14.86
N ARG A 232 -5.41 -8.36 -15.93
CA ARG A 232 -5.08 -7.62 -17.15
C ARG A 232 -4.90 -6.12 -16.88
N PHE A 233 -5.70 -5.57 -15.98
CA PHE A 233 -5.61 -4.16 -15.57
C PHE A 233 -4.22 -3.84 -14.98
N GLU A 234 -3.75 -4.66 -14.07
CA GLU A 234 -2.48 -4.49 -13.37
C GLU A 234 -1.29 -4.72 -14.30
N ARG A 235 -1.40 -5.69 -15.21
CA ARG A 235 -0.39 -5.93 -16.24
C ARG A 235 -0.24 -4.77 -17.20
N ILE A 236 -1.34 -4.17 -17.66
CA ILE A 236 -1.30 -2.98 -18.51
C ILE A 236 -0.65 -1.81 -17.76
N ALA A 237 -0.97 -1.63 -16.49
CA ALA A 237 -0.32 -0.61 -15.66
C ALA A 237 1.19 -0.82 -15.55
N ALA A 238 1.65 -2.04 -15.30
CA ALA A 238 3.06 -2.38 -15.21
C ALA A 238 3.81 -2.14 -16.53
N LEU A 239 3.18 -2.47 -17.65
CA LEU A 239 3.76 -2.26 -18.99
C LEU A 239 3.81 -0.79 -19.38
N ALA A 240 2.77 -0.01 -19.03
CA ALA A 240 2.68 1.39 -19.42
C ALA A 240 3.50 2.32 -18.53
N TYR A 241 3.54 2.06 -17.25
CA TYR A 241 4.10 3.00 -16.27
C TYR A 241 5.36 2.50 -15.57
N GLY A 242 5.51 1.22 -15.33
CA GLY A 242 6.65 0.69 -14.61
C GLY A 242 6.96 1.51 -13.33
N ARG A 243 8.15 1.33 -12.76
CA ARG A 243 8.53 2.00 -11.51
C ARG A 243 8.76 3.51 -11.65
N LEU A 244 9.51 3.91 -12.68
CA LEU A 244 9.91 5.31 -12.85
C LEU A 244 8.86 6.17 -13.56
N GLY A 245 7.87 5.54 -14.17
CA GLY A 245 6.84 6.23 -14.95
C GLY A 245 5.59 6.59 -14.13
N VAL A 246 5.48 6.14 -12.88
CA VAL A 246 4.31 6.43 -12.04
C VAL A 246 4.18 7.94 -11.82
N PRO A 247 3.01 8.54 -12.10
CA PRO A 247 2.82 9.98 -11.97
C PRO A 247 2.81 10.43 -10.52
N ALA A 248 3.38 11.61 -10.27
CA ALA A 248 3.29 12.25 -8.97
C ALA A 248 1.83 12.62 -8.64
N PRO A 249 1.42 12.62 -7.35
CA PRO A 249 0.08 13.01 -6.95
C PRO A 249 -0.16 14.49 -7.21
N SER A 250 -1.36 14.83 -7.70
CA SER A 250 -1.78 16.24 -7.89
C SER A 250 -2.22 16.92 -6.59
N ARG A 251 -2.49 16.12 -5.55
CA ARG A 251 -2.96 16.56 -4.23
C ARG A 251 -2.52 15.57 -3.16
N ILE A 252 -2.69 15.91 -1.90
CA ILE A 252 -2.52 14.98 -0.76
C ILE A 252 -3.89 14.77 -0.13
N VAL A 253 -4.28 13.50 0.04
CA VAL A 253 -5.53 13.13 0.71
C VAL A 253 -5.28 13.09 2.21
N THR A 254 -5.99 13.91 2.98
CA THR A 254 -5.88 13.93 4.44
C THR A 254 -7.09 13.23 5.07
N ARG A 255 -6.84 12.34 6.03
CA ARG A 255 -7.85 11.66 6.85
C ARG A 255 -7.44 11.66 8.31
N THR A 256 -8.44 11.56 9.19
CA THR A 256 -8.22 11.53 10.63
C THR A 256 -8.21 10.12 11.22
N ARG A 257 -8.62 9.13 10.43
CA ARG A 257 -8.62 7.71 10.80
C ARG A 257 -7.99 6.86 9.70
N LEU A 258 -7.25 5.84 10.10
CA LEU A 258 -6.64 4.89 9.17
C LEU A 258 -7.66 4.31 8.19
N ARG A 259 -8.79 3.84 8.68
CA ARG A 259 -9.82 3.19 7.87
C ARG A 259 -10.39 4.10 6.79
N ASP A 260 -10.40 5.42 7.02
CA ASP A 260 -11.00 6.38 6.10
C ASP A 260 -10.20 6.57 4.80
N PHE A 261 -8.94 6.14 4.76
CA PHE A 261 -8.19 6.05 3.50
C PHE A 261 -8.75 4.95 2.59
N PHE A 262 -9.25 3.87 3.16
CA PHE A 262 -9.80 2.73 2.43
C PHE A 262 -11.25 2.99 2.02
N SER A 263 -12.12 3.32 2.97
CA SER A 263 -13.55 3.57 2.74
C SER A 263 -14.14 4.41 3.86
N THR A 264 -15.09 5.28 3.51
CA THR A 264 -15.82 6.14 4.43
C THR A 264 -17.33 5.96 4.28
N ALA A 265 -18.10 6.40 5.24
CA ALA A 265 -19.56 6.32 5.17
C ALA A 265 -20.15 7.18 4.03
N ASP A 266 -19.48 8.30 3.70
CA ASP A 266 -19.85 9.21 2.62
C ASP A 266 -19.17 8.88 1.27
N GLY A 267 -18.49 7.75 1.18
CA GLY A 267 -17.94 7.24 -0.07
C GLY A 267 -16.68 7.98 -0.56
N GLN A 268 -15.81 8.45 0.33
CA GLN A 268 -14.63 9.24 0.01
C GLN A 268 -13.30 8.50 0.21
N GLY A 269 -13.30 7.22 0.53
CA GLY A 269 -12.09 6.38 0.55
C GLY A 269 -11.68 5.97 -0.86
N LEU A 270 -10.47 5.42 -1.00
CA LEU A 270 -9.95 5.00 -2.31
C LEU A 270 -10.83 3.89 -2.93
N ALA A 271 -11.21 2.88 -2.15
CA ALA A 271 -12.09 1.81 -2.63
C ALA A 271 -13.44 2.35 -3.09
N ASP A 272 -14.02 3.30 -2.35
CA ASP A 272 -15.30 3.91 -2.70
C ASP A 272 -15.21 4.65 -4.04
N LEU A 273 -14.13 5.41 -4.21
CA LEU A 273 -13.89 6.22 -5.41
C LEU A 273 -13.75 5.30 -6.63
N VAL A 274 -12.88 4.29 -6.55
CA VAL A 274 -12.59 3.39 -7.67
C VAL A 274 -13.80 2.52 -8.01
N ALA A 275 -14.45 1.92 -7.00
CA ALA A 275 -15.63 1.10 -7.20
C ALA A 275 -16.81 1.87 -7.84
N ARG A 276 -16.96 3.16 -7.52
CA ARG A 276 -18.00 4.03 -8.07
C ARG A 276 -17.67 4.52 -9.47
N THR A 277 -16.38 4.63 -9.82
CA THR A 277 -15.95 5.27 -11.06
C THR A 277 -15.76 4.28 -12.20
N TYR A 278 -15.21 3.08 -11.92
CA TYR A 278 -14.79 2.15 -12.96
C TYR A 278 -15.51 0.80 -12.89
N PHE A 279 -15.61 0.14 -14.03
CA PHE A 279 -16.00 -1.27 -14.12
C PHE A 279 -14.78 -2.16 -14.09
N SER A 280 -14.97 -3.41 -13.68
CA SER A 280 -14.06 -4.51 -13.92
C SER A 280 -14.68 -5.48 -14.93
N PRO A 281 -13.91 -6.40 -15.54
CA PRO A 281 -14.40 -7.25 -16.64
C PRO A 281 -15.72 -7.95 -16.36
N ASN A 282 -15.89 -8.55 -15.18
CA ASN A 282 -17.08 -9.31 -14.82
C ASN A 282 -18.17 -8.48 -14.12
N THR A 283 -17.99 -7.16 -14.01
CA THR A 283 -18.98 -6.24 -13.44
C THR A 283 -19.54 -5.24 -14.45
N LEU A 284 -19.28 -5.48 -15.73
CA LEU A 284 -19.90 -4.74 -16.84
C LEU A 284 -21.43 -4.97 -16.86
N PRO A 285 -22.19 -4.03 -17.43
CA PRO A 285 -23.61 -4.26 -17.65
C PRO A 285 -23.84 -5.52 -18.47
N ALA A 286 -24.82 -6.33 -18.08
CA ALA A 286 -25.16 -7.53 -18.82
C ALA A 286 -25.63 -7.19 -20.24
N ASN A 287 -25.33 -8.06 -21.22
CA ASN A 287 -25.79 -7.96 -22.57
C ASN A 287 -27.32 -7.89 -22.58
N THR A 288 -27.89 -6.88 -23.21
CA THR A 288 -29.32 -6.58 -23.14
C THR A 288 -29.89 -6.39 -24.52
N ARG A 289 -30.99 -7.10 -24.84
CA ARG A 289 -31.71 -6.94 -26.09
C ARG A 289 -32.44 -5.59 -26.11
N ILE A 290 -32.26 -4.85 -27.20
CA ILE A 290 -32.95 -3.58 -27.43
C ILE A 290 -34.41 -3.85 -27.79
N GLY A 291 -35.32 -3.44 -26.93
CA GLY A 291 -36.76 -3.45 -27.20
C GLY A 291 -37.25 -2.09 -27.69
N GLY A 292 -36.94 -1.71 -28.91
CA GLY A 292 -37.60 -0.62 -29.66
C GLY A 292 -37.59 0.80 -29.12
N LYS A 293 -37.04 1.10 -27.91
CA LYS A 293 -36.95 2.47 -27.34
C LYS A 293 -35.72 2.57 -26.45
N THR A 294 -35.28 3.78 -26.18
CA THR A 294 -34.11 4.23 -25.43
C THR A 294 -33.66 3.23 -24.37
N PHE A 295 -32.47 2.62 -24.57
CA PHE A 295 -31.88 1.64 -23.66
C PHE A 295 -30.96 2.38 -22.66
N GLN A 296 -31.23 2.17 -21.39
CA GLN A 296 -30.27 2.52 -20.31
C GLN A 296 -29.84 1.24 -19.62
N PRO A 297 -28.55 0.91 -19.63
CA PRO A 297 -28.06 -0.28 -18.93
C PRO A 297 -28.31 -0.15 -17.43
N LYS A 298 -28.84 -1.18 -16.80
CA LYS A 298 -28.80 -1.31 -15.34
C LYS A 298 -27.37 -1.62 -14.95
N LEU A 299 -26.75 -0.70 -14.24
CA LEU A 299 -25.39 -0.88 -13.74
C LEU A 299 -25.42 -1.65 -12.42
N ALA A 300 -24.41 -2.53 -12.24
CA ALA A 300 -24.13 -3.10 -10.94
C ALA A 300 -23.66 -2.03 -9.96
N ARG A 301 -23.77 -2.31 -8.68
CA ARG A 301 -23.40 -1.40 -7.58
C ARG A 301 -21.89 -1.21 -7.47
N PRO A 302 -21.44 -0.08 -6.90
CA PRO A 302 -21.96 1.27 -7.11
C PRO A 302 -21.83 1.64 -8.58
N GLN A 303 -22.57 2.62 -9.03
CA GLN A 303 -22.72 2.88 -10.46
C GLN A 303 -21.81 4.01 -10.91
N PRO A 304 -20.87 3.79 -11.85
CA PRO A 304 -20.27 4.90 -12.60
C PRO A 304 -21.36 5.72 -13.29
N THR A 305 -21.17 7.01 -13.43
CA THR A 305 -22.10 7.87 -14.17
C THR A 305 -22.02 7.52 -15.65
N VAL A 306 -23.04 6.88 -16.16
CA VAL A 306 -23.18 6.54 -17.58
C VAL A 306 -23.99 7.62 -18.28
N PRO A 307 -23.68 8.03 -19.52
CA PRO A 307 -24.52 8.89 -20.32
C PRO A 307 -25.96 8.36 -20.39
N GLU A 308 -26.96 9.25 -20.31
CA GLU A 308 -28.37 8.86 -20.34
C GLU A 308 -28.76 8.12 -21.62
N ARG A 309 -28.01 8.34 -22.71
CA ARG A 309 -28.25 7.68 -24.02
C ARG A 309 -26.96 7.17 -24.62
N LEU A 310 -26.95 5.91 -24.99
CA LEU A 310 -25.91 5.32 -25.83
C LEU A 310 -26.15 5.75 -27.29
N ASN A 311 -25.07 6.05 -28.01
CA ASN A 311 -25.17 6.32 -29.45
C ASN A 311 -25.26 5.00 -30.23
N LEU A 312 -26.44 4.45 -30.36
CA LEU A 312 -26.68 3.15 -31.00
C LEU A 312 -26.30 3.13 -32.48
N MET A 313 -26.32 4.30 -33.15
CA MET A 313 -25.93 4.40 -34.56
C MET A 313 -24.41 4.32 -34.73
N ALA A 314 -23.65 4.96 -33.85
CA ALA A 314 -22.18 4.84 -33.84
C ALA A 314 -21.72 3.46 -33.35
N ALA A 315 -22.50 2.79 -32.51
CA ALA A 315 -22.18 1.50 -31.93
C ALA A 315 -22.36 0.30 -32.88
N SER A 316 -22.87 0.50 -34.10
CA SER A 316 -23.07 -0.58 -35.11
C SER A 316 -21.79 -0.96 -35.86
N ARG A 317 -20.62 -0.39 -35.50
CA ARG A 317 -19.31 -0.73 -36.11
C ARG A 317 -18.64 -1.88 -35.36
N ASP A 318 -17.87 -2.69 -36.05
CA ASP A 318 -17.18 -3.86 -35.51
C ASP A 318 -16.26 -3.52 -34.32
N GLU A 319 -15.60 -2.36 -34.38
CA GLU A 319 -14.72 -1.89 -33.32
C GLU A 319 -15.48 -1.39 -32.06
N GLY A 320 -16.79 -1.20 -32.16
CA GLY A 320 -17.61 -0.65 -31.10
C GLY A 320 -17.34 0.84 -30.82
N THR A 321 -17.99 1.35 -29.80
CA THR A 321 -17.93 2.75 -29.37
C THR A 321 -17.51 2.81 -27.89
N MET A 322 -16.65 3.78 -27.54
CA MET A 322 -16.27 4.01 -26.14
C MET A 322 -17.42 4.68 -25.38
N LEU A 323 -17.79 4.08 -24.26
CA LEU A 323 -18.59 4.70 -23.23
C LEU A 323 -17.66 5.49 -22.31
N ARG A 324 -17.85 6.80 -22.20
CA ARG A 324 -16.97 7.68 -21.42
C ARG A 324 -17.73 8.29 -20.24
N ASP A 325 -17.02 8.55 -19.16
CA ASP A 325 -17.51 9.36 -18.06
C ASP A 325 -17.55 10.87 -18.41
N LYS A 326 -17.92 11.71 -17.44
CA LYS A 326 -17.94 13.17 -17.61
C LYS A 326 -16.55 13.77 -17.77
N ALA A 327 -15.50 13.12 -17.28
CA ALA A 327 -14.11 13.55 -17.43
C ALA A 327 -13.51 13.11 -18.77
N GLY A 328 -14.22 12.30 -19.53
CA GLY A 328 -13.77 11.77 -20.82
C GLY A 328 -13.02 10.44 -20.72
N THR A 329 -12.89 9.84 -19.53
CA THR A 329 -12.23 8.55 -19.32
C THR A 329 -13.12 7.41 -19.81
N CYS A 330 -12.54 6.43 -20.48
CA CYS A 330 -13.25 5.24 -20.93
C CYS A 330 -13.75 4.41 -19.74
N LEU A 331 -15.05 4.10 -19.72
CA LEU A 331 -15.67 3.19 -18.74
C LEU A 331 -15.81 1.77 -19.28
N ALA A 332 -16.13 1.65 -20.56
CA ALA A 332 -16.27 0.40 -21.30
C ALA A 332 -16.35 0.69 -22.80
N ARG A 333 -16.15 -0.32 -23.63
CA ARG A 333 -16.64 -0.30 -25.01
C ARG A 333 -18.01 -0.96 -25.08
N TYR A 334 -18.80 -0.57 -26.08
CA TYR A 334 -20.07 -1.22 -26.39
C TYR A 334 -20.30 -1.28 -27.90
N ARG A 335 -21.03 -2.30 -28.34
CA ARG A 335 -21.54 -2.43 -29.69
C ARG A 335 -22.98 -2.94 -29.67
N VAL A 336 -23.63 -2.78 -30.79
CA VAL A 336 -24.97 -3.35 -31.01
C VAL A 336 -24.88 -4.41 -32.10
N GLU A 337 -25.06 -5.66 -31.71
CA GLU A 337 -25.08 -6.78 -32.65
C GLU A 337 -26.42 -7.49 -32.57
N ARG A 338 -27.12 -7.63 -33.72
CA ARG A 338 -28.42 -8.31 -33.82
C ARG A 338 -29.46 -7.83 -32.80
N GLY A 339 -29.44 -6.54 -32.47
CA GLY A 339 -30.33 -5.92 -31.50
C GLY A 339 -29.99 -6.21 -30.03
N VAL A 340 -28.76 -6.66 -29.77
CA VAL A 340 -28.22 -6.84 -28.43
C VAL A 340 -27.10 -5.82 -28.23
N VAL A 341 -27.08 -5.12 -27.09
CA VAL A 341 -25.95 -4.30 -26.66
C VAL A 341 -24.99 -5.17 -25.87
N GLU A 342 -23.76 -5.22 -26.31
CA GLU A 342 -22.65 -5.92 -25.66
C GLU A 342 -21.67 -4.92 -25.13
N PHE A 343 -21.10 -5.18 -23.94
CA PHE A 343 -20.08 -4.36 -23.30
C PHE A 343 -18.82 -5.17 -23.07
N TRP A 344 -17.64 -4.53 -23.22
CA TRP A 344 -16.35 -5.14 -22.90
C TRP A 344 -15.33 -4.09 -22.49
N LEU A 345 -14.21 -4.52 -21.95
CA LEU A 345 -13.00 -3.74 -21.70
C LEU A 345 -11.91 -4.23 -22.65
N ASP A 346 -11.30 -3.32 -23.41
CA ASP A 346 -10.09 -3.59 -24.16
C ASP A 346 -8.88 -2.90 -23.52
N ASP A 347 -7.69 -3.15 -24.05
CA ASP A 347 -6.45 -2.60 -23.51
C ASP A 347 -6.39 -1.08 -23.55
N GLU A 348 -7.00 -0.46 -24.58
CA GLU A 348 -7.03 1.00 -24.69
C GLU A 348 -7.91 1.62 -23.59
N CYS A 349 -9.09 1.05 -23.36
CA CYS A 349 -9.99 1.48 -22.31
C CYS A 349 -9.36 1.27 -20.91
N ILE A 350 -8.74 0.12 -20.71
CA ILE A 350 -8.03 -0.18 -19.46
C ILE A 350 -6.86 0.80 -19.24
N LEU A 351 -6.08 1.11 -20.27
CA LEU A 351 -4.97 2.06 -20.17
C LEU A 351 -5.44 3.47 -19.79
N GLU A 352 -6.57 3.92 -20.35
CA GLU A 352 -7.17 5.21 -19.94
C GLU A 352 -7.59 5.19 -18.45
N GLN A 353 -8.20 4.09 -17.98
CA GLN A 353 -8.57 3.93 -16.57
C GLN A 353 -7.34 3.93 -15.66
N VAL A 354 -6.30 3.19 -16.02
CA VAL A 354 -5.01 3.16 -15.30
C VAL A 354 -4.41 4.57 -15.22
N THR A 355 -4.38 5.29 -16.34
CA THR A 355 -3.85 6.66 -16.42
C THR A 355 -4.60 7.63 -15.49
N ALA A 356 -5.92 7.45 -15.38
CA ALA A 356 -6.75 8.30 -14.51
C ALA A 356 -6.64 7.92 -13.03
N VAL A 357 -6.46 6.64 -12.69
CA VAL A 357 -6.47 6.18 -11.30
C VAL A 357 -5.12 6.29 -10.59
N LEU A 358 -3.99 6.14 -11.30
CA LEU A 358 -2.67 6.16 -10.67
C LEU A 358 -2.36 7.44 -9.89
N PRO A 359 -2.67 8.67 -10.39
CA PRO A 359 -2.48 9.88 -9.59
C PRO A 359 -3.33 9.93 -8.33
N GLU A 360 -4.52 9.35 -8.36
CA GLU A 360 -5.39 9.25 -7.18
C GLU A 360 -4.82 8.27 -6.15
N VAL A 361 -4.35 7.10 -6.58
CA VAL A 361 -3.66 6.14 -5.70
C VAL A 361 -2.47 6.82 -5.03
N SER A 362 -1.59 7.48 -5.81
CA SER A 362 -0.45 8.24 -5.28
C SER A 362 -0.88 9.30 -4.25
N ALA A 363 -2.02 9.98 -4.47
CA ALA A 363 -2.55 10.99 -3.55
C ALA A 363 -2.98 10.38 -2.21
N PHE A 364 -3.63 9.23 -2.24
CA PHE A 364 -4.06 8.50 -1.04
C PHE A 364 -2.86 7.89 -0.31
N GLU A 365 -1.91 7.28 -1.01
CA GLU A 365 -0.69 6.74 -0.39
C GLU A 365 0.16 7.82 0.26
N THR A 366 0.31 8.99 -0.38
CA THR A 366 1.01 10.14 0.21
C THR A 366 0.37 10.56 1.52
N GLY A 367 -0.96 10.69 1.53
CA GLY A 367 -1.70 11.05 2.74
C GLY A 367 -1.62 10.01 3.84
N LEU A 368 -1.70 8.72 3.48
CA LEU A 368 -1.55 7.62 4.44
C LEU A 368 -0.13 7.57 5.04
N LEU A 369 0.89 7.79 4.23
CA LEU A 369 2.27 7.87 4.71
C LEU A 369 2.46 9.04 5.70
N GLU A 370 1.90 10.22 5.41
CA GLU A 370 1.90 11.34 6.34
C GLU A 370 1.10 11.05 7.61
N PHE A 371 -0.02 10.32 7.50
CA PHE A 371 -0.82 9.88 8.63
C PHE A 371 -0.06 8.91 9.54
N LEU A 372 0.64 7.92 9.00
CA LEU A 372 1.43 6.96 9.76
C LEU A 372 2.56 7.63 10.56
N LEU A 373 3.17 8.67 9.99
CA LEU A 373 4.31 9.39 10.58
C LEU A 373 3.92 10.72 11.24
N ARG A 374 2.62 10.95 11.45
CA ARG A 374 2.11 12.17 12.09
C ARG A 374 2.55 12.25 13.56
N GLY A 375 2.36 13.40 14.14
CA GLY A 375 2.62 13.67 15.54
C GLY A 375 3.93 14.41 15.75
N GLU A 376 3.78 15.63 16.26
CA GLU A 376 4.90 16.50 16.61
C GLU A 376 4.75 16.97 18.05
N LEU A 377 5.88 16.99 18.77
CA LEU A 377 5.99 17.56 20.10
C LEU A 377 6.80 18.84 20.02
N GLN A 378 6.42 19.81 20.84
CA GLN A 378 7.19 21.02 21.05
C GLN A 378 7.97 20.92 22.36
N LEU A 379 9.24 21.31 22.32
CA LEU A 379 10.11 21.33 23.47
C LEU A 379 10.57 22.76 23.73
N HIS A 380 10.51 23.17 24.99
CA HIS A 380 11.00 24.45 25.44
C HIS A 380 11.96 24.22 26.62
N LEU A 381 13.09 24.92 26.60
CA LEU A 381 14.08 24.92 27.69
C LEU A 381 13.98 26.23 28.44
N THR A 382 13.71 26.09 29.74
CA THR A 382 13.83 27.15 30.74
C THR A 382 14.75 26.60 31.84
N ASP A 383 14.38 26.69 33.11
CA ASP A 383 15.04 25.94 34.21
C ASP A 383 14.73 24.44 34.13
N SER A 384 13.80 24.05 33.29
CA SER A 384 13.37 22.69 33.00
C SER A 384 13.09 22.52 31.52
N VAL A 385 13.11 21.27 31.04
CA VAL A 385 12.58 20.90 29.74
C VAL A 385 11.09 20.70 29.87
N VAL A 386 10.31 21.50 29.15
CA VAL A 386 8.85 21.38 29.04
C VAL A 386 8.51 20.76 27.70
N VAL A 387 7.77 19.67 27.74
CA VAL A 387 7.29 18.97 26.55
C VAL A 387 5.80 19.23 26.41
N SER A 388 5.39 19.72 25.25
CA SER A 388 3.99 19.98 24.93
C SER A 388 3.57 19.33 23.60
N GLY A 389 2.27 19.04 23.49
CA GLY A 389 1.66 18.50 22.29
C GLY A 389 0.16 18.74 22.26
N ALA A 390 -0.41 18.88 21.06
CA ALA A 390 -1.84 19.11 20.90
C ALA A 390 -2.50 17.87 20.24
N GLY A 391 -3.78 17.64 20.58
CA GLY A 391 -4.57 16.57 19.96
C GLY A 391 -4.13 15.15 20.34
N LEU A 392 -3.41 15.00 21.46
CA LEU A 392 -2.97 13.71 21.98
C LEU A 392 -3.95 13.19 23.04
N GLY A 393 -4.16 11.88 23.02
CA GLY A 393 -4.97 11.15 23.98
C GLY A 393 -4.16 10.62 25.17
N PRO A 394 -4.59 9.53 25.80
CA PRO A 394 -3.81 8.86 26.82
C PRO A 394 -2.60 8.16 26.19
N GLY A 395 -1.48 8.19 26.89
CA GLY A 395 -0.24 7.60 26.43
C GLY A 395 0.91 7.82 27.39
N THR A 396 2.14 7.65 26.93
CA THR A 396 3.37 7.84 27.72
C THR A 396 4.35 8.71 26.93
N VAL A 397 4.94 9.71 27.59
CA VAL A 397 6.05 10.51 27.06
C VAL A 397 7.36 10.04 27.67
N GLU A 398 8.32 9.69 26.85
CA GLU A 398 9.70 9.48 27.24
C GLU A 398 10.53 10.71 26.85
N VAL A 399 11.29 11.24 27.79
CA VAL A 399 12.25 12.33 27.57
C VAL A 399 13.65 11.74 27.65
N LEU A 400 14.43 11.99 26.59
CA LEU A 400 15.75 11.44 26.39
C LEU A 400 16.74 12.58 26.19
N VAL A 401 17.98 12.43 26.70
CA VAL A 401 19.11 13.27 26.31
C VAL A 401 20.02 12.51 25.36
N GLU A 402 20.45 13.17 24.30
CA GLU A 402 21.37 12.62 23.31
C GLU A 402 22.73 13.32 23.43
N ASP A 403 23.80 12.54 23.50
CA ASP A 403 25.17 13.03 23.56
C ASP A 403 25.71 13.40 22.15
N GLY A 404 26.95 13.92 22.09
CA GLY A 404 27.60 14.31 20.84
C GLY A 404 27.90 13.12 19.89
N ARG A 405 27.79 11.87 20.35
CA ARG A 405 27.92 10.65 19.55
C ARG A 405 26.56 10.06 19.13
N GLY A 406 25.47 10.73 19.49
CA GLY A 406 24.12 10.30 19.19
C GLY A 406 23.60 9.20 20.12
N VAL A 407 24.27 8.91 21.24
CA VAL A 407 23.76 7.94 22.23
C VAL A 407 22.70 8.60 23.09
N ARG A 408 21.57 7.95 23.29
CA ARG A 408 20.41 8.43 24.06
C ARG A 408 20.35 7.78 25.43
N THR A 409 20.15 8.61 26.45
CA THR A 409 19.88 8.18 27.82
C THR A 409 18.52 8.71 28.25
N LYS A 410 17.69 7.85 28.85
CA LYS A 410 16.39 8.25 29.37
C LYS A 410 16.52 9.12 30.60
N LEU A 411 15.87 10.30 30.57
CA LEU A 411 15.76 11.21 31.70
C LEU A 411 14.49 10.94 32.50
N ALA A 412 13.36 10.73 31.82
CA ALA A 412 12.06 10.52 32.45
C ALA A 412 11.11 9.73 31.56
N SER A 413 10.08 9.16 32.19
CA SER A 413 8.91 8.57 31.54
C SER A 413 7.68 9.04 32.31
N VAL A 414 6.72 9.65 31.64
CA VAL A 414 5.53 10.29 32.24
C VAL A 414 4.29 9.83 31.50
N ASP A 415 3.29 9.32 32.24
CA ASP A 415 1.99 8.99 31.68
C ASP A 415 1.17 10.26 31.48
N THR A 416 0.50 10.36 30.34
CA THR A 416 -0.30 11.50 29.94
C THR A 416 -1.81 11.22 30.01
N LYS A 417 -2.59 12.26 30.26
CA LYS A 417 -4.04 12.21 30.33
C LYS A 417 -4.67 12.88 29.09
N PRO A 418 -5.87 12.49 28.70
CA PRO A 418 -6.59 13.15 27.63
C PRO A 418 -6.75 14.68 27.88
N GLY A 419 -6.53 15.49 26.83
CA GLY A 419 -6.68 16.94 26.89
C GLY A 419 -5.53 17.69 27.58
N GLN A 420 -4.49 16.98 28.01
CA GLN A 420 -3.28 17.59 28.58
C GLN A 420 -2.41 18.18 27.47
N THR A 421 -2.07 19.46 27.55
CA THR A 421 -1.19 20.14 26.58
C THR A 421 0.27 20.14 27.02
N GLU A 422 0.57 20.37 28.31
CA GLU A 422 1.88 20.13 28.88
C GLU A 422 1.99 18.68 29.29
N LEU A 423 2.73 17.89 28.53
CA LEU A 423 2.79 16.43 28.68
C LEU A 423 3.83 15.97 29.70
N ALA A 424 4.93 16.71 29.79
CA ALA A 424 5.99 16.43 30.75
C ALA A 424 6.79 17.71 31.09
N ARG A 425 7.30 17.74 32.32
CA ARG A 425 8.27 18.75 32.79
C ARG A 425 9.38 18.03 33.54
N VAL A 426 10.61 18.13 33.07
CA VAL A 426 11.77 17.45 33.64
C VAL A 426 12.91 18.43 33.84
N ALA A 427 13.75 18.19 34.85
CA ALA A 427 14.93 19.03 35.10
C ALA A 427 15.80 19.10 33.85
N ALA A 428 16.35 20.27 33.57
CA ALA A 428 17.26 20.44 32.44
C ALA A 428 18.49 19.54 32.63
N PRO A 429 18.91 18.78 31.60
CA PRO A 429 20.10 17.95 31.71
C PRO A 429 21.36 18.83 31.81
N ALA A 430 22.30 18.43 32.67
CA ALA A 430 23.55 19.17 32.86
C ALA A 430 24.47 19.10 31.62
N SER A 431 24.28 18.12 30.72
CA SER A 431 25.10 17.92 29.54
C SER A 431 24.32 17.17 28.47
N GLY A 432 24.76 17.28 27.23
CA GLY A 432 24.16 16.64 26.07
C GLY A 432 24.22 17.51 24.83
N ALA A 433 23.94 16.98 23.67
CA ALA A 433 23.86 17.72 22.42
C ALA A 433 22.44 18.19 22.14
N ARG A 434 21.43 17.33 22.46
CA ARG A 434 20.00 17.67 22.31
C ARG A 434 19.10 16.85 23.25
N VAL A 435 17.91 17.35 23.48
CA VAL A 435 16.81 16.61 24.11
C VAL A 435 15.87 16.11 23.04
N VAL A 436 15.40 14.87 23.22
CA VAL A 436 14.39 14.24 22.36
C VAL A 436 13.23 13.79 23.25
N ALA A 437 12.02 14.12 22.87
CA ALA A 437 10.80 13.62 23.51
C ALA A 437 10.04 12.72 22.54
N VAL A 438 9.56 11.59 23.04
CA VAL A 438 8.80 10.60 22.28
C VAL A 438 7.53 10.29 23.05
N TYR A 439 6.41 10.61 22.45
CA TYR A 439 5.09 10.20 22.92
C TYR A 439 4.65 8.95 22.16
N ARG A 440 4.09 7.99 22.85
CA ARG A 440 3.36 6.85 22.31
C ARG A 440 2.02 6.73 22.97
N GLY A 441 0.96 6.62 22.19
CA GLY A 441 -0.40 6.54 22.71
C GLY A 441 -1.41 6.63 21.59
N THR A 442 -2.51 7.32 21.87
CA THR A 442 -3.55 7.61 20.86
C THR A 442 -3.66 9.11 20.62
N ASP A 443 -4.24 9.47 19.48
CA ASP A 443 -4.69 10.84 19.23
C ASP A 443 -6.10 11.08 19.82
N ALA A 444 -6.65 12.27 19.57
CA ALA A 444 -7.98 12.65 20.04
C ALA A 444 -9.13 11.81 19.42
N GLN A 445 -8.88 11.13 18.31
CA GLN A 445 -9.80 10.21 17.65
C GLN A 445 -9.67 8.76 18.12
N GLY A 446 -8.69 8.48 18.99
CA GLY A 446 -8.38 7.15 19.48
C GLY A 446 -7.47 6.34 18.54
N GLU A 447 -6.94 6.95 17.47
CA GLU A 447 -6.02 6.30 16.55
C GLU A 447 -4.61 6.23 17.16
N PRO A 448 -3.89 5.10 17.02
CA PRO A 448 -2.52 4.98 17.48
C PRO A 448 -1.61 6.05 16.85
N ILE A 449 -0.74 6.66 17.66
CA ILE A 449 0.17 7.70 17.22
C ILE A 449 1.51 7.66 17.98
N VAL A 450 2.57 8.00 17.28
CA VAL A 450 3.88 8.29 17.86
C VAL A 450 4.25 9.73 17.51
N ALA A 451 4.28 10.59 18.52
CA ALA A 451 4.70 11.98 18.32
C ALA A 451 6.13 12.19 18.85
N VAL A 452 6.91 12.95 18.10
CA VAL A 452 8.33 13.17 18.41
C VAL A 452 8.68 14.64 18.28
N GLY A 453 9.44 15.14 19.23
CA GLY A 453 10.07 16.45 19.18
C GLY A 453 11.54 16.36 19.59
N ALA A 454 12.35 17.28 19.09
CA ALA A 454 13.74 17.38 19.47
C ALA A 454 14.17 18.86 19.55
N MET A 455 15.06 19.16 20.47
CA MET A 455 15.59 20.50 20.69
C MET A 455 17.08 20.41 20.99
N PRO A 456 17.93 21.21 20.33
CA PRO A 456 19.33 21.30 20.71
C PRO A 456 19.48 21.88 22.14
N LEU A 457 20.43 21.34 22.91
CA LEU A 457 20.85 21.97 24.14
C LEU A 457 21.87 23.02 23.74
N GLY A 458 21.54 24.31 23.92
CA GLY A 458 22.49 25.41 23.70
C GLY A 458 23.78 25.18 24.48
N ARG A 459 24.91 25.43 23.85
CA ARG A 459 26.20 25.53 24.55
C ARG A 459 26.26 26.80 25.34
#